data_18eae8378be2f34fab33377071bd97da
#
_entry.id   18eae8378be2f34fab33377071bd97da
#
_cell.length_a   1.000
_cell.length_b   1.000
_cell.length_c   1.000
_cell.angle_alpha   90.00
_cell.angle_beta   90.00
_cell.angle_gamma   90.00
#
_symmetry.space_group_name_H-M   'P 1'
#
loop_
_entity.id
_entity.type
_entity.pdbx_description
1 polymer ?
#
loop_
_entity_poly.entity_id
_entity_poly.type
_entity_poly.pdbx_seq_one_letter_code
_entity_poly.pdbx_strand_id
1 'polypeptide(L)'
;MEASAPADSNARYVLLAGSYGDAKTADEAKAKLAMLGIIAKVQTVSVNGKNWNRVMVGPYANASDTEAAQKTLADAGVKAIPMKQAAQ
;
A
#
# COMPACT_ATOMS: atom_id res chain seq x y z
N MET A 1 -3.55 23.75 3.44
CA MET A 1 -3.03 23.56 3.33
C MET A 1 -2.84 23.30 3.25
N GLU A 2 -2.75 23.22 2.82
CA GLU A 2 -2.29 22.97 2.64
C GLU A 2 -1.77 22.49 2.52
N ALA A 3 -1.70 22.46 2.52
CA ALA A 3 -1.07 22.05 2.38
C ALA A 3 -0.70 21.54 1.93
N SER A 4 -1.06 21.51 1.74
CA SER A 4 -0.52 21.00 0.96
C SER A 4 0.28 21.25 0.39
N ALA A 5 0.29 21.48 0.62
CA ALA A 5 1.40 22.24 0.22
C ALA A 5 2.02 21.79 -1.08
N PRO A 6 2.53 22.70 -1.86
CA PRO A 6 3.07 22.35 -3.17
C PRO A 6 4.20 21.31 -3.10
N ALA A 7 5.02 21.40 -2.06
CA ALA A 7 6.10 20.43 -1.92
C ALA A 7 5.57 19.03 -1.78
N ASP A 8 4.39 18.90 -1.20
CA ASP A 8 3.78 17.61 -1.00
C ASP A 8 2.90 17.19 -2.17
N SER A 9 2.67 18.07 -3.11
CA SER A 9 1.81 17.76 -4.24
C SER A 9 2.39 16.64 -5.11
N ASN A 10 3.69 16.44 -5.06
CA ASN A 10 4.34 15.37 -5.81
C ASN A 10 4.51 14.09 -5.00
N ALA A 11 4.09 14.13 -3.75
CA ALA A 11 4.23 12.97 -2.90
C ALA A 11 2.98 12.11 -2.99
N ARG A 12 3.19 10.83 -2.85
CA ARG A 12 2.10 9.86 -2.80
C ARG A 12 2.25 9.04 -1.53
N TYR A 13 1.13 8.60 -1.02
CA TYR A 13 1.11 7.72 0.14
C TYR A 13 0.67 6.36 -0.30
N VAL A 14 1.43 5.34 0.08
CA VAL A 14 1.06 3.97 -0.19
C VAL A 14 1.02 3.21 1.12
N LEU A 15 0.19 2.19 1.17
CA LEU A 15 0.10 1.33 2.34
C LEU A 15 0.71 -0.02 1.99
N LEU A 16 1.64 -0.46 2.80
CA LEU A 16 2.20 -1.80 2.64
C LEU A 16 1.33 -2.76 3.43
N ALA A 17 0.57 -3.56 2.71
CA ALA A 17 -0.37 -4.49 3.32
C ALA A 17 0.26 -5.81 3.69
N GLY A 18 1.42 -6.12 3.13
CA GLY A 18 2.12 -7.34 3.48
C GLY A 18 3.29 -7.59 2.56
N SER A 19 4.18 -8.44 3.00
CA SER A 19 5.33 -8.90 2.24
C SER A 19 5.34 -10.41 2.29
N TYR A 20 5.41 -11.05 1.13
CA TYR A 20 5.34 -12.49 1.05
C TYR A 20 6.46 -13.02 0.18
N GLY A 21 7.05 -14.14 0.58
CA GLY A 21 8.07 -14.78 -0.23
C GLY A 21 7.51 -15.60 -1.37
N ASP A 22 6.20 -15.76 -1.41
CA ASP A 22 5.50 -16.58 -2.39
C ASP A 22 4.49 -15.73 -3.15
N ALA A 23 4.56 -15.76 -4.48
CA ALA A 23 3.68 -14.95 -5.31
C ALA A 23 2.22 -15.35 -5.15
N LYS A 24 1.96 -16.62 -4.94
CA LYS A 24 0.59 -17.11 -4.78
C LYS A 24 -0.06 -16.51 -3.53
N THR A 25 0.68 -16.47 -2.44
CA THR A 25 0.17 -15.90 -1.20
C THR A 25 -0.10 -14.40 -1.36
N ALA A 26 0.78 -13.72 -2.09
CA ALA A 26 0.58 -12.30 -2.36
C ALA A 26 -0.66 -12.06 -3.20
N ASP A 27 -0.89 -12.91 -4.20
CA ASP A 27 -2.08 -12.79 -5.04
C ASP A 27 -3.35 -13.06 -4.25
N GLU A 28 -3.30 -13.99 -3.32
CA GLU A 28 -4.45 -14.26 -2.45
C GLU A 28 -4.75 -13.07 -1.57
N ALA A 29 -3.72 -12.42 -1.04
CA ALA A 29 -3.91 -11.22 -0.23
C ALA A 29 -4.51 -10.10 -1.07
N LYS A 30 -4.02 -9.95 -2.30
CA LYS A 30 -4.54 -8.94 -3.20
C LYS A 30 -6.02 -9.17 -3.50
N ALA A 31 -6.39 -10.43 -3.76
CA ALA A 31 -7.78 -10.77 -4.04
C ALA A 31 -8.68 -10.48 -2.84
N LYS A 32 -8.17 -10.77 -1.65
CA LYS A 32 -8.93 -10.52 -0.43
C LYS A 32 -9.19 -9.02 -0.25
N LEU A 33 -8.19 -8.20 -0.55
CA LEU A 33 -8.37 -6.75 -0.46
C LEU A 33 -9.35 -6.25 -1.51
N ALA A 34 -9.33 -6.85 -2.70
CA ALA A 34 -10.27 -6.47 -3.74
C ALA A 34 -11.71 -6.73 -3.30
N MET A 35 -11.94 -7.77 -2.52
CA MET A 35 -13.26 -8.06 -2.00
C MET A 35 -13.74 -7.02 -1.00
N LEU A 36 -12.81 -6.27 -0.42
CA LEU A 36 -13.13 -5.17 0.48
C LEU A 36 -13.28 -3.84 -0.26
N GLY A 37 -13.16 -3.87 -1.58
CA GLY A 37 -13.22 -2.66 -2.38
C GLY A 37 -11.90 -1.91 -2.45
N ILE A 38 -10.82 -2.56 -2.09
CA ILE A 38 -9.50 -1.94 -2.06
C ILE A 38 -8.66 -2.47 -3.21
N ILE A 39 -8.10 -1.55 -3.99
CA ILE A 39 -7.26 -1.93 -5.12
C ILE A 39 -5.83 -2.03 -4.64
N ALA A 40 -5.24 -3.20 -4.78
CA ALA A 40 -3.87 -3.45 -4.37
C ALA A 40 -3.03 -3.90 -5.56
N LYS A 41 -1.73 -3.70 -5.44
CA LYS A 41 -0.78 -4.14 -6.44
C LYS A 41 0.28 -4.99 -5.77
N VAL A 42 0.77 -5.98 -6.50
CA VAL A 42 1.87 -6.80 -6.02
C VAL A 42 3.14 -6.33 -6.71
N GLN A 43 4.13 -5.97 -5.91
CA GLN A 43 5.43 -5.54 -6.42
C GLN A 43 6.48 -6.50 -5.92
N THR A 44 7.25 -7.05 -6.84
CA THR A 44 8.33 -7.96 -6.48
C THR A 44 9.62 -7.18 -6.34
N VAL A 45 10.27 -7.34 -5.19
CA VAL A 45 11.56 -6.70 -4.93
C VAL A 45 12.55 -7.78 -4.52
N SER A 46 13.82 -7.55 -4.83
CA SER A 46 14.88 -8.47 -4.46
C SER A 46 15.71 -7.86 -3.34
N VAL A 47 15.82 -8.60 -2.25
CA VAL A 47 16.61 -8.17 -1.10
C VAL A 47 17.54 -9.31 -0.71
N ASN A 48 18.84 -9.05 -0.76
CA ASN A 48 19.85 -10.04 -0.40
C ASN A 48 19.69 -11.36 -1.17
N GLY A 49 19.35 -11.25 -2.45
CA GLY A 49 19.19 -12.41 -3.29
C GLY A 49 17.88 -13.15 -3.15
N LYS A 50 16.99 -12.63 -2.33
CA LYS A 50 15.69 -13.23 -2.13
C LYS A 50 14.59 -12.32 -2.66
N ASN A 51 13.63 -12.89 -3.36
CA ASN A 51 12.51 -12.13 -3.91
C ASN A 51 11.38 -12.04 -2.89
N TRP A 52 10.90 -10.82 -2.72
CA TRP A 52 9.74 -10.56 -1.85
C TRP A 52 8.63 -9.96 -2.68
N ASN A 53 7.42 -10.43 -2.44
CA ASN A 53 6.24 -9.92 -3.13
C ASN A 53 5.49 -9.04 -2.15
N ARG A 54 5.53 -7.73 -2.41
CA ARG A 54 4.91 -6.74 -1.54
C ARG A 54 3.54 -6.39 -2.07
N VAL A 55 2.55 -6.45 -1.19
CA VAL A 55 1.19 -6.05 -1.55
C VAL A 55 1.04 -4.59 -1.12
N MET A 56 0.86 -3.72 -2.11
CA MET A 56 0.81 -2.28 -1.90
C MET A 56 -0.58 -1.76 -2.21
N VAL A 57 -1.09 -0.89 -1.37
CA VAL A 57 -2.40 -0.27 -1.54
C VAL A 57 -2.20 1.21 -1.81
N GLY A 58 -2.87 1.71 -2.80
CA GLY A 58 -2.75 3.09 -3.22
C GLY A 58 -2.25 3.15 -4.64
N PRO A 59 -1.60 4.26 -5.02
CA PRO A 59 -1.22 5.40 -4.18
C PRO A 59 -2.38 6.34 -3.88
N TYR A 60 -2.26 7.05 -2.76
CA TYR A 60 -3.23 8.06 -2.36
C TYR A 60 -2.57 9.43 -2.40
N ALA A 61 -3.37 10.42 -2.76
CA ALA A 61 -2.84 11.77 -2.93
C ALA A 61 -2.67 12.51 -1.62
N ASN A 62 -3.35 12.07 -0.56
CA ASN A 62 -3.29 12.80 0.70
C ASN A 62 -3.36 11.84 1.87
N ALA A 63 -3.02 12.36 3.05
CA ALA A 63 -2.97 11.55 4.26
C ALA A 63 -4.35 11.11 4.73
N SER A 64 -5.36 11.93 4.46
CA SER A 64 -6.72 11.62 4.89
C SER A 64 -7.24 10.35 4.22
N ASP A 65 -7.06 10.24 2.91
CA ASP A 65 -7.47 9.04 2.18
C ASP A 65 -6.66 7.83 2.62
N THR A 66 -5.38 8.04 2.93
CA THR A 66 -4.52 6.98 3.40
C THR A 66 -5.00 6.43 4.73
N GLU A 67 -5.39 7.32 5.65
CA GLU A 67 -5.88 6.91 6.96
C GLU A 67 -7.20 6.14 6.84
N ALA A 68 -8.07 6.59 5.94
CA ALA A 68 -9.34 5.90 5.74
C ALA A 68 -9.11 4.47 5.23
N ALA A 69 -8.19 4.32 4.28
CA ALA A 69 -7.86 2.99 3.76
C ALA A 69 -7.21 2.13 4.85
N GLN A 70 -6.33 2.73 5.63
CA GLN A 70 -5.67 2.01 6.71
C GLN A 70 -6.67 1.49 7.73
N LYS A 71 -7.68 2.31 8.04
CA LYS A 71 -8.71 1.90 8.98
C LYS A 71 -9.53 0.75 8.41
N THR A 72 -9.87 0.82 7.14
CA THR A 72 -10.61 -0.26 6.48
C THR A 72 -9.82 -1.56 6.54
N LEU A 73 -8.52 -1.49 6.29
CA LEU A 73 -7.66 -2.66 6.34
C LEU A 73 -7.57 -3.21 7.76
N ALA A 74 -7.42 -2.32 8.73
CA ALA A 74 -7.33 -2.75 10.12
C ALA A 74 -8.60 -3.44 10.58
N ASP A 75 -9.76 -2.92 10.15
CA ASP A 75 -11.04 -3.53 10.48
C ASP A 75 -11.16 -4.93 9.88
N ALA A 76 -10.46 -5.19 8.80
CA ALA A 76 -10.46 -6.50 8.16
C ALA A 76 -9.35 -7.41 8.71
N GLY A 77 -8.61 -6.94 9.71
CA GLY A 77 -7.55 -7.73 10.30
C GLY A 77 -6.22 -7.64 9.57
N VAL A 78 -6.08 -6.67 8.69
CA VAL A 78 -4.87 -6.49 7.90
C VAL A 78 -4.08 -5.32 8.46
N LYS A 79 -2.84 -5.57 8.84
CA LYS A 79 -1.96 -4.49 9.26
C LYS A 79 -1.37 -3.84 8.02
N ALA A 80 -1.57 -2.56 7.89
CA ALA A 80 -1.02 -1.80 6.78
C ALA A 80 -0.12 -0.71 7.32
N ILE A 81 1.03 -0.56 6.70
CA ILE A 81 2.04 0.40 7.13
C ILE A 81 2.07 1.52 6.10
N PRO A 82 1.79 2.77 6.52
CA PRO A 82 1.84 3.88 5.59
C PRO A 82 3.28 4.22 5.22
N MET A 83 3.48 4.46 3.94
CA MET A 83 4.79 4.82 3.43
C MET A 83 4.62 6.00 2.50
N LYS A 84 5.47 6.99 2.65
CA LYS A 84 5.45 8.14 1.77
C LYS A 84 6.35 7.85 0.58
N GLN A 85 5.81 8.05 -0.60
CA GLN A 85 6.54 7.80 -1.84
C GLN A 85 6.58 9.09 -2.64
N ALA A 86 7.77 9.55 -2.96
CA ALA A 86 7.90 10.74 -3.78
C ALA A 86 7.62 10.40 -5.23
N ALA A 87 6.87 11.26 -5.91
CA ALA A 87 6.61 11.09 -7.33
C ALA A 87 7.85 11.54 -8.10
N GLN A 88 8.16 10.81 -9.13
CA GLN A 88 9.30 11.12 -9.98
C GLN A 88 8.88 11.76 -11.27
#